data_5c56c8500d2a3bf1e2a9c1179412728e
#
_entry.id   5c56c8500d2a3bf1e2a9c1179412728e
#
_cell.length_a   1.000
_cell.length_b   1.000
_cell.length_c   1.000
_cell.angle_alpha   90.00
_cell.angle_beta   90.00
_cell.angle_gamma   90.00
#
_symmetry.space_group_name_H-M   'P 1'
#
loop_
_entity.id
_entity.type
_entity.pdbx_description
1 polymer ?
#
loop_
_entity_poly.entity_id
_entity_poly.type
_entity_poly.pdbx_seq_one_letter_code
_entity_poly.pdbx_strand_id
1 'polypeptide(L)'
;MTFPSHVKFFIVGGYVRDRLLNCECNDHDFVVVGATPEMMIENGFQQVGADFPVFLNKAGDEYALARKERKVAAGYHGFETDFDTSVTLEEDLFRRDLTINAMAREVLSWDDNGHAHLSDEIIDPFNGRRDLEDGRIRHVSDAFGEDPVRVLRALRFAARYGFDIALETYDLMKWMVRDGELNHLTAERVWLEFEKTMTESVDTSDFLQMLEIIGALDILMPEIVKGLPAVQSPLEDADGHFASVAIKCAIITSHMNQQAVGDFWRRRKAPNEVVSLAVTSAMLRFTFEHCWEGTAEQILSTLKALAAFNNVGGMVDTLRVVTYINEAFTETATVLSTAQHITKDISFGSLTEDQQATLKGKEIGEAIDALRVKEIKQYLETRSFLGTTTF
;
A
#
# COMPACT_ATOMS: atom_id res chain seq x y z
N MET A 1 4.96 -37.09 -8.01
CA MET A 1 4.14 -37.04 -6.78
C MET A 1 3.23 -38.26 -6.80
N THR A 2 3.17 -39.01 -5.70
CA THR A 2 2.38 -40.26 -5.64
C THR A 2 1.33 -40.10 -4.54
N PHE A 3 0.25 -39.41 -4.87
CA PHE A 3 -0.89 -39.31 -3.97
C PHE A 3 -1.94 -40.39 -4.27
N PRO A 4 -2.70 -40.84 -3.25
CA PRO A 4 -3.87 -41.70 -3.46
C PRO A 4 -4.91 -40.98 -4.37
N SER A 5 -5.69 -41.75 -5.10
CA SER A 5 -6.66 -41.22 -6.10
C SER A 5 -7.77 -40.35 -5.52
N HIS A 6 -8.00 -40.38 -4.21
CA HIS A 6 -8.96 -39.55 -3.53
C HIS A 6 -8.42 -38.14 -3.18
N VAL A 7 -7.09 -37.96 -3.22
CA VAL A 7 -6.48 -36.66 -2.99
C VAL A 7 -6.61 -35.80 -4.26
N LYS A 8 -7.16 -34.61 -4.11
CA LYS A 8 -7.38 -33.69 -5.20
C LYS A 8 -6.74 -32.35 -4.92
N PHE A 9 -6.25 -31.71 -5.96
CA PHE A 9 -5.62 -30.40 -5.92
C PHE A 9 -6.46 -29.38 -6.69
N PHE A 10 -6.61 -28.20 -6.13
CA PHE A 10 -7.37 -27.11 -6.76
C PHE A 10 -6.58 -25.84 -6.69
N ILE A 11 -6.48 -25.08 -7.77
CA ILE A 11 -6.07 -23.70 -7.73
C ILE A 11 -7.29 -22.83 -7.39
N VAL A 12 -7.12 -21.86 -6.49
CA VAL A 12 -8.25 -21.17 -5.86
C VAL A 12 -8.06 -19.65 -5.80
N GLY A 13 -9.14 -18.94 -5.52
CA GLY A 13 -9.12 -17.55 -5.09
C GLY A 13 -8.64 -16.58 -6.17
N GLY A 14 -7.59 -15.82 -5.84
CA GLY A 14 -7.05 -14.74 -6.66
C GLY A 14 -6.73 -15.14 -8.09
N TYR A 15 -6.13 -16.31 -8.28
CA TYR A 15 -5.81 -16.82 -9.61
C TYR A 15 -7.04 -16.97 -10.50
N VAL A 16 -8.10 -17.60 -10.00
CA VAL A 16 -9.33 -17.86 -10.79
C VAL A 16 -10.02 -16.54 -11.13
N ARG A 17 -10.13 -15.64 -10.14
CA ARG A 17 -10.69 -14.31 -10.32
C ARG A 17 -9.92 -13.50 -11.38
N ASP A 18 -8.59 -13.39 -11.23
CA ASP A 18 -7.78 -12.52 -12.07
C ASP A 18 -7.74 -13.05 -13.53
N ARG A 19 -7.78 -14.38 -13.72
CA ARG A 19 -7.95 -14.97 -15.05
C ARG A 19 -9.30 -14.64 -15.69
N LEU A 20 -10.39 -14.63 -14.92
CA LEU A 20 -11.71 -14.22 -15.42
C LEU A 20 -11.75 -12.73 -15.79
N LEU A 21 -11.00 -11.90 -15.08
CA LEU A 21 -10.85 -10.47 -15.37
C LEU A 21 -9.81 -10.17 -16.46
N ASN A 22 -9.17 -11.20 -17.05
CA ASN A 22 -8.06 -11.07 -17.99
C ASN A 22 -6.87 -10.25 -17.44
N CYS A 23 -6.65 -10.32 -16.12
CA CYS A 23 -5.51 -9.72 -15.44
C CYS A 23 -4.35 -10.74 -15.32
N GLU A 24 -3.11 -10.23 -15.30
CA GLU A 24 -1.96 -11.05 -14.94
C GLU A 24 -2.07 -11.48 -13.48
N CYS A 25 -1.83 -12.76 -13.22
CA CYS A 25 -1.80 -13.32 -11.87
C CYS A 25 -0.51 -14.13 -11.70
N ASN A 26 0.28 -13.74 -10.71
CA ASN A 26 1.54 -14.40 -10.36
C ASN A 26 1.41 -15.22 -9.05
N ASP A 27 0.28 -15.10 -8.35
CA ASP A 27 0.01 -15.79 -7.09
C ASP A 27 -0.76 -17.08 -7.36
N HIS A 28 -0.14 -18.22 -7.06
CA HIS A 28 -0.73 -19.55 -7.24
C HIS A 28 -1.03 -20.19 -5.90
N ASP A 29 -2.24 -19.95 -5.38
CA ASP A 29 -2.72 -20.59 -4.17
C ASP A 29 -3.41 -21.92 -4.49
N PHE A 30 -2.94 -23.01 -3.87
CA PHE A 30 -3.55 -24.32 -4.04
C PHE A 30 -4.24 -24.80 -2.76
N VAL A 31 -5.41 -25.42 -2.92
CA VAL A 31 -6.08 -26.18 -1.86
C VAL A 31 -5.98 -27.66 -2.18
N VAL A 32 -5.61 -28.46 -1.18
CA VAL A 32 -5.50 -29.91 -1.28
C VAL A 32 -6.59 -30.56 -0.43
N VAL A 33 -7.45 -31.33 -1.06
CA VAL A 33 -8.55 -32.07 -0.42
C VAL A 33 -8.16 -33.51 -0.24
N GLY A 34 -8.43 -34.12 0.94
CA GLY A 34 -8.23 -35.53 1.22
C GLY A 34 -6.79 -35.92 1.59
N ALA A 35 -5.86 -34.95 1.72
CA ALA A 35 -4.49 -35.21 2.15
C ALA A 35 -4.28 -34.92 3.64
N THR A 36 -3.25 -35.55 4.22
CA THR A 36 -2.75 -35.22 5.56
C THR A 36 -1.42 -34.48 5.47
N PRO A 37 -0.99 -33.78 6.55
CA PRO A 37 0.33 -33.15 6.59
C PRO A 37 1.47 -34.11 6.27
N GLU A 38 1.38 -35.36 6.77
CA GLU A 38 2.40 -36.43 6.54
C GLU A 38 2.47 -36.75 5.06
N MET A 39 1.34 -36.92 4.38
CA MET A 39 1.29 -37.19 2.94
C MET A 39 1.96 -36.08 2.13
N MET A 40 1.77 -34.81 2.52
CA MET A 40 2.42 -33.67 1.86
C MET A 40 3.94 -33.75 2.03
N ILE A 41 4.42 -33.98 3.26
CA ILE A 41 5.86 -34.06 3.58
C ILE A 41 6.51 -35.23 2.85
N GLU A 42 5.88 -36.43 2.85
CA GLU A 42 6.36 -37.64 2.15
C GLU A 42 6.48 -37.44 0.64
N ASN A 43 5.64 -36.57 0.05
CA ASN A 43 5.70 -36.18 -1.36
C ASN A 43 6.65 -35.00 -1.65
N GLY A 44 7.45 -34.57 -0.67
CA GLY A 44 8.53 -33.61 -0.84
C GLY A 44 8.12 -32.13 -0.73
N PHE A 45 6.96 -31.85 -0.15
CA PHE A 45 6.58 -30.50 0.22
C PHE A 45 7.22 -30.08 1.54
N GLN A 46 7.55 -28.82 1.67
CA GLN A 46 8.08 -28.25 2.90
C GLN A 46 6.96 -27.55 3.68
N GLN A 47 6.69 -28.00 4.90
CA GLN A 47 5.74 -27.33 5.79
C GLN A 47 6.32 -26.02 6.29
N VAL A 48 5.52 -24.93 6.21
CA VAL A 48 5.79 -23.61 6.78
C VAL A 48 4.58 -23.17 7.60
N GLY A 49 4.83 -22.35 8.66
CA GLY A 49 3.79 -21.97 9.62
C GLY A 49 3.56 -23.02 10.72
N ALA A 50 3.42 -22.53 11.95
CA ALA A 50 3.20 -23.38 13.12
C ALA A 50 1.70 -23.63 13.39
N ASP A 51 0.89 -22.58 13.27
CA ASP A 51 -0.54 -22.63 13.59
C ASP A 51 -1.40 -23.02 12.39
N PHE A 52 -0.94 -22.69 11.18
CA PHE A 52 -1.62 -23.00 9.91
C PHE A 52 -0.60 -23.63 8.95
N PRO A 53 -0.58 -24.95 8.82
CA PRO A 53 0.38 -25.61 7.95
C PRO A 53 0.09 -25.29 6.49
N VAL A 54 0.96 -24.44 5.90
CA VAL A 54 1.08 -24.20 4.48
C VAL A 54 2.25 -25.05 4.00
N PHE A 55 2.16 -25.61 2.84
CA PHE A 55 3.17 -26.49 2.25
C PHE A 55 3.71 -25.81 0.97
N LEU A 56 5.02 -25.66 0.88
CA LEU A 56 5.69 -25.15 -0.30
C LEU A 56 6.18 -26.30 -1.18
N ASN A 57 5.95 -26.19 -2.48
CA ASN A 57 6.62 -27.06 -3.44
C ASN A 57 8.05 -26.53 -3.73
N LYS A 58 8.80 -27.22 -4.61
CA LYS A 58 10.16 -26.81 -4.97
C LYS A 58 10.23 -25.47 -5.76
N ALA A 59 9.14 -25.06 -6.38
CA ALA A 59 9.02 -23.79 -7.09
C ALA A 59 8.64 -22.61 -6.18
N GLY A 60 8.21 -22.90 -4.93
CA GLY A 60 7.76 -21.90 -3.97
C GLY A 60 6.26 -21.65 -3.98
N ASP A 61 5.47 -22.43 -4.77
CA ASP A 61 4.02 -22.31 -4.75
C ASP A 61 3.44 -22.79 -3.42
N GLU A 62 2.36 -22.14 -2.97
CA GLU A 62 1.72 -22.41 -1.69
C GLU A 62 0.56 -23.41 -1.80
N TYR A 63 0.58 -24.43 -0.95
CA TYR A 63 -0.45 -25.46 -0.86
C TYR A 63 -1.00 -25.49 0.56
N ALA A 64 -2.30 -25.26 0.74
CA ALA A 64 -3.00 -25.41 2.01
C ALA A 64 -3.89 -26.65 1.96
N LEU A 65 -3.98 -27.40 3.07
CA LEU A 65 -5.00 -28.43 3.20
C LEU A 65 -6.37 -27.80 3.35
N ALA A 66 -7.39 -28.42 2.72
CA ALA A 66 -8.78 -28.01 2.94
C ALA A 66 -9.11 -28.09 4.42
N ARG A 67 -9.73 -27.05 4.97
CA ARG A 67 -9.96 -26.92 6.41
C ARG A 67 -11.29 -26.28 6.74
N LYS A 68 -11.79 -26.62 7.92
CA LYS A 68 -12.87 -25.89 8.61
C LYS A 68 -12.26 -25.02 9.69
N GLU A 69 -12.72 -23.81 9.80
CA GLU A 69 -12.38 -22.89 10.90
C GLU A 69 -13.60 -22.74 11.80
N ARG A 70 -13.39 -22.80 13.11
CA ARG A 70 -14.43 -22.56 14.10
C ARG A 70 -13.96 -21.49 15.08
N LYS A 71 -14.70 -20.40 15.15
CA LYS A 71 -14.44 -19.34 16.15
C LYS A 71 -14.75 -19.88 17.56
N VAL A 72 -13.75 -19.91 18.42
CA VAL A 72 -13.86 -20.34 19.83
C VAL A 72 -13.63 -19.19 20.81
N ALA A 73 -13.06 -18.05 20.35
CA ALA A 73 -12.84 -16.85 21.13
C ALA A 73 -12.81 -15.60 20.25
N ALA A 74 -12.81 -14.41 20.84
CA ALA A 74 -12.66 -13.15 20.10
C ALA A 74 -11.22 -12.96 19.61
N GLY A 75 -11.05 -12.33 18.43
CA GLY A 75 -9.75 -11.96 17.83
C GLY A 75 -9.11 -13.08 17.01
N TYR A 76 -7.93 -12.77 16.42
CA TYR A 76 -7.23 -13.61 15.45
C TYR A 76 -6.80 -14.99 15.96
N HIS A 77 -6.46 -15.13 17.24
CA HIS A 77 -6.08 -16.41 17.87
C HIS A 77 -7.28 -17.21 18.39
N GLY A 78 -8.50 -16.77 18.13
CA GLY A 78 -9.74 -17.39 18.62
C GLY A 78 -10.30 -18.50 17.71
N PHE A 79 -9.48 -19.10 16.82
CA PHE A 79 -9.94 -20.13 15.90
C PHE A 79 -9.33 -21.49 16.23
N GLU A 80 -10.16 -22.52 16.30
CA GLU A 80 -9.74 -23.91 16.16
C GLU A 80 -9.85 -24.31 14.68
N THR A 81 -8.77 -24.84 14.14
CA THR A 81 -8.70 -25.32 12.75
C THR A 81 -8.74 -26.83 12.73
N ASP A 82 -9.70 -27.37 12.00
CA ASP A 82 -9.81 -28.81 11.77
C ASP A 82 -9.33 -29.13 10.36
N PHE A 83 -8.31 -30.01 10.26
CA PHE A 83 -7.68 -30.50 9.02
C PHE A 83 -8.08 -31.94 8.74
N ASP A 84 -9.33 -32.30 8.97
CA ASP A 84 -9.81 -33.63 8.66
C ASP A 84 -9.83 -33.87 7.14
N THR A 85 -9.37 -35.08 6.72
CA THR A 85 -9.40 -35.47 5.29
C THR A 85 -10.80 -35.53 4.70
N SER A 86 -11.85 -35.49 5.51
CA SER A 86 -13.26 -35.41 5.08
C SER A 86 -13.71 -34.01 4.69
N VAL A 87 -12.89 -32.97 4.95
CA VAL A 87 -13.23 -31.60 4.59
C VAL A 87 -13.28 -31.45 3.08
N THR A 88 -14.41 -31.00 2.58
CA THR A 88 -14.66 -30.82 1.15
C THR A 88 -14.11 -29.46 0.64
N LEU A 89 -13.92 -29.36 -0.67
CA LEU A 89 -13.57 -28.08 -1.30
C LEU A 89 -14.62 -26.99 -1.00
N GLU A 90 -15.91 -27.33 -1.07
CA GLU A 90 -16.99 -26.38 -0.84
C GLU A 90 -16.96 -25.82 0.58
N GLU A 91 -16.64 -26.63 1.59
CA GLU A 91 -16.47 -26.20 2.98
C GLU A 91 -15.26 -25.28 3.16
N ASP A 92 -14.16 -25.50 2.43
CA ASP A 92 -13.03 -24.56 2.42
C ASP A 92 -13.39 -23.25 1.72
N LEU A 93 -14.10 -23.31 0.61
CA LEU A 93 -14.55 -22.09 -0.11
C LEU A 93 -15.58 -21.31 0.71
N PHE A 94 -16.45 -21.97 1.48
CA PHE A 94 -17.50 -21.35 2.30
C PHE A 94 -16.96 -20.38 3.37
N ARG A 95 -15.78 -20.69 3.95
CA ARG A 95 -15.13 -19.84 4.97
C ARG A 95 -14.37 -18.65 4.41
N ARG A 96 -14.22 -18.53 3.08
CA ARG A 96 -13.51 -17.43 2.44
C ARG A 96 -14.25 -16.11 2.62
N ASP A 97 -13.53 -15.02 2.37
CA ASP A 97 -14.04 -13.67 2.57
C ASP A 97 -15.13 -13.29 1.55
N LEU A 98 -14.83 -13.36 0.26
CA LEU A 98 -15.66 -12.84 -0.82
C LEU A 98 -15.97 -13.91 -1.87
N THR A 99 -17.15 -13.86 -2.46
CA THR A 99 -17.57 -14.79 -3.52
C THR A 99 -16.60 -14.82 -4.69
N ILE A 100 -16.08 -13.65 -5.09
CA ILE A 100 -15.07 -13.51 -6.15
C ILE A 100 -13.73 -14.18 -5.83
N ASN A 101 -13.46 -14.49 -4.55
CA ASN A 101 -12.29 -15.23 -4.08
C ASN A 101 -12.60 -16.67 -3.66
N ALA A 102 -13.86 -17.11 -3.82
CA ALA A 102 -14.35 -18.43 -3.43
C ALA A 102 -14.65 -19.31 -4.65
N MET A 103 -13.82 -19.22 -5.68
CA MET A 103 -13.86 -20.04 -6.88
C MET A 103 -12.62 -20.91 -6.99
N ALA A 104 -12.73 -22.05 -7.65
CA ALA A 104 -11.66 -23.00 -7.83
C ALA A 104 -11.62 -23.62 -9.23
N ARG A 105 -10.46 -24.17 -9.64
CA ARG A 105 -10.29 -25.06 -10.78
C ARG A 105 -9.48 -26.29 -10.36
N GLU A 106 -9.92 -27.48 -10.75
CA GLU A 106 -9.21 -28.72 -10.45
C GLU A 106 -7.90 -28.81 -11.24
N VAL A 107 -6.83 -29.26 -10.58
CA VAL A 107 -5.56 -29.60 -11.23
C VAL A 107 -5.66 -31.03 -11.72
N LEU A 108 -5.61 -31.22 -13.04
CA LEU A 108 -5.71 -32.55 -13.69
C LEU A 108 -4.36 -33.27 -13.72
N SER A 109 -3.28 -32.55 -13.91
CA SER A 109 -1.91 -33.07 -13.95
C SER A 109 -0.89 -31.93 -13.83
N TRP A 110 0.38 -32.28 -13.68
CA TRP A 110 1.52 -31.35 -13.78
C TRP A 110 2.42 -31.77 -14.94
N ASP A 111 3.01 -30.81 -15.64
CA ASP A 111 4.06 -31.07 -16.61
C ASP A 111 5.42 -31.37 -15.93
N ASP A 112 6.44 -31.68 -16.74
CA ASP A 112 7.78 -32.00 -16.26
C ASP A 112 8.46 -30.81 -15.54
N ASN A 113 8.00 -29.59 -15.77
CA ASN A 113 8.49 -28.36 -15.15
C ASN A 113 7.71 -28.01 -13.87
N GLY A 114 6.65 -28.77 -13.55
CA GLY A 114 5.80 -28.53 -12.38
C GLY A 114 4.65 -27.55 -12.60
N HIS A 115 4.35 -27.14 -13.85
CA HIS A 115 3.17 -26.31 -14.11
C HIS A 115 1.90 -27.17 -14.10
N ALA A 116 0.86 -26.62 -13.46
CA ALA A 116 -0.43 -27.29 -13.35
C ALA A 116 -1.24 -27.20 -14.64
N HIS A 117 -1.73 -28.36 -15.12
CA HIS A 117 -2.78 -28.44 -16.14
C HIS A 117 -4.14 -28.41 -15.44
N LEU A 118 -4.90 -27.35 -15.69
CA LEU A 118 -6.16 -27.08 -15.01
C LEU A 118 -7.35 -27.58 -15.83
N SER A 119 -8.40 -28.02 -15.14
CA SER A 119 -9.72 -28.27 -15.75
C SER A 119 -10.26 -26.97 -16.37
N ASP A 120 -11.02 -27.06 -17.46
CA ASP A 120 -11.75 -25.93 -18.03
C ASP A 120 -12.95 -25.53 -17.17
N GLU A 121 -13.46 -26.45 -16.37
CA GLU A 121 -14.56 -26.21 -15.45
C GLU A 121 -14.14 -25.36 -14.27
N ILE A 122 -14.92 -24.31 -13.98
CA ILE A 122 -14.76 -23.48 -12.78
C ILE A 122 -15.79 -23.94 -11.76
N ILE A 123 -15.31 -24.33 -10.59
CA ILE A 123 -16.13 -24.69 -9.43
C ILE A 123 -16.46 -23.38 -8.71
N ASP A 124 -17.73 -22.99 -8.75
CA ASP A 124 -18.23 -21.71 -8.24
C ASP A 124 -19.56 -21.91 -7.46
N PRO A 125 -19.48 -22.47 -6.24
CA PRO A 125 -20.68 -22.77 -5.45
C PRO A 125 -21.40 -21.50 -4.94
N PHE A 126 -20.73 -20.34 -4.93
CA PHE A 126 -21.24 -19.10 -4.34
C PHE A 126 -21.50 -17.98 -5.35
N ASN A 127 -21.55 -18.29 -6.65
CA ASN A 127 -21.82 -17.37 -7.75
C ASN A 127 -20.81 -16.21 -7.87
N GLY A 128 -19.53 -16.46 -7.57
CA GLY A 128 -18.46 -15.46 -7.70
C GLY A 128 -18.27 -14.94 -9.11
N ARG A 129 -18.49 -15.79 -10.15
CA ARG A 129 -18.47 -15.35 -11.56
C ARG A 129 -19.53 -14.31 -11.84
N ARG A 130 -20.75 -14.53 -11.35
CA ARG A 130 -21.84 -13.57 -11.52
C ARG A 130 -21.53 -12.26 -10.82
N ASP A 131 -21.01 -12.31 -9.61
CA ASP A 131 -20.61 -11.10 -8.86
C ASP A 131 -19.47 -10.34 -9.58
N LEU A 132 -18.54 -11.03 -10.26
CA LEU A 132 -17.53 -10.39 -11.12
C LEU A 132 -18.17 -9.72 -12.34
N GLU A 133 -19.12 -10.39 -13.02
CA GLU A 133 -19.85 -9.86 -14.18
C GLU A 133 -20.69 -8.64 -13.80
N ASP A 134 -21.34 -8.68 -12.62
CA ASP A 134 -22.20 -7.62 -12.10
C ASP A 134 -21.41 -6.50 -11.40
N GLY A 135 -20.08 -6.60 -11.26
CA GLY A 135 -19.24 -5.65 -10.55
C GLY A 135 -19.58 -5.56 -9.05
N ARG A 136 -19.72 -6.70 -8.37
CA ARG A 136 -20.19 -6.77 -6.98
C ARG A 136 -19.17 -7.38 -6.02
N ILE A 137 -19.00 -6.75 -4.88
CA ILE A 137 -18.27 -7.28 -3.72
C ILE A 137 -19.30 -7.84 -2.74
N ARG A 138 -19.32 -9.18 -2.62
CA ARG A 138 -20.23 -9.92 -1.78
C ARG A 138 -19.47 -10.88 -0.87
N HIS A 139 -19.83 -10.94 0.43
CA HIS A 139 -19.30 -11.94 1.34
C HIS A 139 -19.87 -13.34 1.01
N VAL A 140 -19.10 -14.38 1.31
CA VAL A 140 -19.51 -15.77 1.01
C VAL A 140 -20.60 -16.24 2.00
N SER A 141 -20.39 -15.97 3.29
CA SER A 141 -21.22 -16.48 4.39
C SER A 141 -21.05 -15.64 5.64
N ASP A 142 -21.82 -15.95 6.69
CA ASP A 142 -21.72 -15.29 8.01
C ASP A 142 -20.32 -15.45 8.63
N ALA A 143 -19.53 -16.43 8.20
CA ALA A 143 -18.13 -16.59 8.59
C ALA A 143 -17.27 -15.34 8.23
N PHE A 144 -17.73 -14.47 7.33
CA PHE A 144 -17.10 -13.17 7.08
C PHE A 144 -16.92 -12.35 8.37
N GLY A 145 -17.91 -12.38 9.27
CA GLY A 145 -17.89 -11.67 10.55
C GLY A 145 -16.85 -12.21 11.56
N GLU A 146 -16.23 -13.34 11.29
CA GLU A 146 -15.25 -13.95 12.19
C GLU A 146 -13.90 -13.22 12.20
N ASP A 147 -13.51 -12.60 11.09
CA ASP A 147 -12.24 -11.86 10.97
C ASP A 147 -12.48 -10.41 10.54
N PRO A 148 -12.29 -9.44 11.43
CA PRO A 148 -12.57 -8.03 11.13
C PRO A 148 -11.67 -7.44 10.02
N VAL A 149 -10.54 -8.06 9.68
CA VAL A 149 -9.74 -7.60 8.53
C VAL A 149 -10.47 -7.76 7.21
N ARG A 150 -11.45 -8.66 7.13
CA ARG A 150 -12.26 -8.88 5.92
C ARG A 150 -13.05 -7.63 5.53
N VAL A 151 -13.38 -6.75 6.49
CA VAL A 151 -13.95 -5.43 6.20
C VAL A 151 -13.00 -4.60 5.35
N LEU A 152 -11.73 -4.49 5.76
CA LEU A 152 -10.71 -3.75 4.99
C LEU A 152 -10.46 -4.38 3.62
N ARG A 153 -10.42 -5.71 3.56
CA ARG A 153 -10.24 -6.47 2.31
C ARG A 153 -11.40 -6.23 1.34
N ALA A 154 -12.64 -6.24 1.81
CA ALA A 154 -13.81 -5.96 0.98
C ALA A 154 -13.75 -4.55 0.38
N LEU A 155 -13.44 -3.55 1.19
CA LEU A 155 -13.26 -2.17 0.72
C LEU A 155 -12.08 -2.03 -0.25
N ARG A 156 -10.96 -2.71 0.01
CA ARG A 156 -9.81 -2.73 -0.91
C ARG A 156 -10.18 -3.31 -2.28
N PHE A 157 -10.88 -4.43 -2.32
CA PHE A 157 -11.31 -5.03 -3.59
C PHE A 157 -12.35 -4.14 -4.30
N ALA A 158 -13.24 -3.48 -3.57
CA ALA A 158 -14.14 -2.50 -4.14
C ALA A 158 -13.37 -1.37 -4.84
N ALA A 159 -12.41 -0.74 -4.15
CA ALA A 159 -11.59 0.33 -4.69
C ALA A 159 -10.65 -0.14 -5.82
N ARG A 160 -10.11 -1.37 -5.74
CA ARG A 160 -9.22 -1.93 -6.77
C ARG A 160 -9.93 -2.12 -8.11
N TYR A 161 -11.16 -2.63 -8.09
CA TYR A 161 -11.89 -2.99 -9.30
C TYR A 161 -12.98 -1.97 -9.68
N GLY A 162 -13.24 -0.96 -8.85
CA GLY A 162 -14.36 -0.05 -9.03
C GLY A 162 -15.72 -0.76 -8.89
N PHE A 163 -15.82 -1.77 -8.00
CA PHE A 163 -17.01 -2.58 -7.80
C PHE A 163 -17.87 -2.05 -6.66
N ASP A 164 -19.17 -2.15 -6.80
CA ASP A 164 -20.14 -1.85 -5.75
C ASP A 164 -20.16 -2.94 -4.67
N ILE A 165 -20.40 -2.54 -3.42
CA ILE A 165 -20.59 -3.48 -2.31
C ILE A 165 -22.06 -3.92 -2.28
N ALA A 166 -22.30 -5.24 -2.24
CA ALA A 166 -23.63 -5.79 -2.07
C ALA A 166 -24.25 -5.34 -0.74
N LEU A 167 -25.57 -5.03 -0.75
CA LEU A 167 -26.25 -4.43 0.41
C LEU A 167 -26.10 -5.26 1.68
N GLU A 168 -26.26 -6.57 1.59
CA GLU A 168 -26.10 -7.50 2.71
C GLU A 168 -24.67 -7.52 3.26
N THR A 169 -23.64 -7.31 2.41
CA THR A 169 -22.25 -7.21 2.82
C THR A 169 -21.98 -5.87 3.51
N TYR A 170 -22.54 -4.79 2.95
CA TYR A 170 -22.48 -3.47 3.56
C TYR A 170 -23.11 -3.47 4.97
N ASP A 171 -24.28 -4.05 5.11
CA ASP A 171 -24.98 -4.13 6.40
C ASP A 171 -24.19 -4.95 7.42
N LEU A 172 -23.61 -6.07 7.01
CA LEU A 172 -22.74 -6.90 7.84
C LEU A 172 -21.50 -6.14 8.30
N MET A 173 -20.78 -5.48 7.37
CA MET A 173 -19.62 -4.66 7.71
C MET A 173 -19.96 -3.54 8.69
N LYS A 174 -21.08 -2.85 8.46
CA LYS A 174 -21.54 -1.78 9.33
C LYS A 174 -21.92 -2.29 10.72
N TRP A 175 -22.50 -3.49 10.81
CA TRP A 175 -22.73 -4.16 12.07
C TRP A 175 -21.41 -4.47 12.79
N MET A 176 -20.41 -5.05 12.12
CA MET A 176 -19.09 -5.35 12.70
C MET A 176 -18.39 -4.09 13.24
N VAL A 177 -18.49 -2.97 12.52
CA VAL A 177 -17.94 -1.67 12.97
C VAL A 177 -18.63 -1.23 14.26
N ARG A 178 -19.96 -1.27 14.30
CA ARG A 178 -20.76 -0.85 15.47
C ARG A 178 -20.59 -1.75 16.68
N ASP A 179 -20.39 -3.05 16.47
CA ASP A 179 -20.12 -4.04 17.51
C ASP A 179 -18.70 -3.97 18.07
N GLY A 180 -17.83 -3.15 17.45
CA GLY A 180 -16.47 -2.88 17.90
C GLY A 180 -15.44 -3.93 17.49
N GLU A 181 -15.76 -4.83 16.55
CA GLU A 181 -14.85 -5.88 16.07
C GLU A 181 -13.54 -5.30 15.53
N LEU A 182 -13.56 -4.12 14.90
CA LEU A 182 -12.37 -3.48 14.34
C LEU A 182 -11.36 -3.03 15.41
N ASN A 183 -11.77 -2.89 16.67
CA ASN A 183 -10.84 -2.57 17.77
C ASN A 183 -9.85 -3.73 18.07
N HIS A 184 -10.13 -4.93 17.59
CA HIS A 184 -9.26 -6.11 17.75
C HIS A 184 -8.20 -6.23 16.64
N LEU A 185 -8.22 -5.33 15.64
CA LEU A 185 -7.21 -5.34 14.58
C LEU A 185 -5.86 -4.81 15.09
N THR A 186 -4.80 -5.54 14.79
CA THR A 186 -3.44 -5.05 15.04
C THR A 186 -3.04 -4.00 13.99
N ALA A 187 -2.16 -3.08 14.37
CA ALA A 187 -1.69 -2.03 13.48
C ALA A 187 -1.03 -2.59 12.21
N GLU A 188 -0.32 -3.72 12.33
CA GLU A 188 0.33 -4.40 11.22
C GLU A 188 -0.68 -4.93 10.19
N ARG A 189 -1.79 -5.51 10.65
CA ARG A 189 -2.84 -6.02 9.74
C ARG A 189 -3.57 -4.87 9.04
N VAL A 190 -3.85 -3.79 9.76
CA VAL A 190 -4.44 -2.57 9.17
C VAL A 190 -3.48 -1.98 8.14
N TRP A 191 -2.19 -1.85 8.47
CA TRP A 191 -1.20 -1.33 7.55
C TRP A 191 -1.09 -2.15 6.27
N LEU A 192 -1.05 -3.48 6.39
CA LEU A 192 -0.91 -4.38 5.23
C LEU A 192 -2.05 -4.18 4.21
N GLU A 193 -3.31 -4.12 4.66
CA GLU A 193 -4.44 -3.89 3.75
C GLU A 193 -4.46 -2.46 3.23
N PHE A 194 -4.08 -1.48 4.06
CA PHE A 194 -3.97 -0.08 3.66
C PHE A 194 -2.88 0.11 2.57
N GLU A 195 -1.69 -0.44 2.77
CA GLU A 195 -0.59 -0.39 1.80
C GLU A 195 -0.95 -1.03 0.46
N LYS A 196 -1.59 -2.22 0.51
CA LYS A 196 -2.12 -2.88 -0.69
C LYS A 196 -3.15 -1.99 -1.41
N THR A 197 -4.03 -1.34 -0.66
CA THR A 197 -5.00 -0.41 -1.25
C THR A 197 -4.30 0.76 -1.94
N MET A 198 -3.36 1.41 -1.28
CA MET A 198 -2.59 2.51 -1.87
C MET A 198 -1.84 2.09 -3.15
N THR A 199 -1.47 0.82 -3.27
CA THR A 199 -0.75 0.27 -4.42
C THR A 199 -1.67 -0.16 -5.56
N GLU A 200 -2.82 -0.76 -5.23
CA GLU A 200 -3.65 -1.50 -6.18
C GLU A 200 -4.89 -0.73 -6.64
N SER A 201 -5.36 0.28 -5.87
CA SER A 201 -6.61 0.98 -6.15
C SER A 201 -6.49 1.91 -7.36
N VAL A 202 -7.56 1.94 -8.13
CA VAL A 202 -7.76 2.92 -9.20
C VAL A 202 -8.08 4.29 -8.61
N ASP A 203 -8.81 4.30 -7.49
CA ASP A 203 -9.17 5.50 -6.72
C ASP A 203 -8.96 5.27 -5.23
N THR A 204 -7.90 5.88 -4.70
CA THR A 204 -7.55 5.81 -3.28
C THR A 204 -8.51 6.61 -2.41
N SER A 205 -9.05 7.71 -2.95
CA SER A 205 -9.97 8.58 -2.21
C SER A 205 -11.30 7.88 -1.93
N ASP A 206 -11.79 7.08 -2.89
CA ASP A 206 -13.01 6.28 -2.75
C ASP A 206 -12.90 5.26 -1.60
N PHE A 207 -11.75 4.61 -1.45
CA PHE A 207 -11.51 3.73 -0.31
C PHE A 207 -11.63 4.45 1.04
N LEU A 208 -11.07 5.64 1.16
CA LEU A 208 -11.15 6.43 2.40
C LEU A 208 -12.58 6.88 2.68
N GLN A 209 -13.34 7.28 1.66
CA GLN A 209 -14.75 7.63 1.77
C GLN A 209 -15.60 6.43 2.20
N MET A 210 -15.37 5.26 1.62
CA MET A 210 -16.07 4.04 2.04
C MET A 210 -15.79 3.69 3.50
N LEU A 211 -14.55 3.83 3.98
CA LEU A 211 -14.22 3.67 5.41
C LEU A 211 -14.97 4.66 6.30
N GLU A 212 -15.11 5.93 5.87
CA GLU A 212 -15.85 6.96 6.59
C GLU A 212 -17.35 6.61 6.64
N ILE A 213 -17.96 6.25 5.51
CA ILE A 213 -19.39 5.94 5.38
C ILE A 213 -19.80 4.79 6.31
N ILE A 214 -18.99 3.75 6.46
CA ILE A 214 -19.29 2.64 7.37
C ILE A 214 -18.89 2.93 8.83
N GLY A 215 -18.21 4.05 9.10
CA GLY A 215 -17.71 4.45 10.43
C GLY A 215 -16.41 3.79 10.86
N ALA A 216 -15.75 3.06 9.97
CA ALA A 216 -14.48 2.39 10.27
C ALA A 216 -13.32 3.38 10.41
N LEU A 217 -13.36 4.50 9.71
CA LEU A 217 -12.30 5.51 9.73
C LEU A 217 -12.16 6.14 11.13
N ASP A 218 -13.26 6.41 11.82
CA ASP A 218 -13.28 6.95 13.19
C ASP A 218 -12.61 6.01 14.20
N ILE A 219 -12.62 4.70 13.93
CA ILE A 219 -11.97 3.69 14.79
C ILE A 219 -10.51 3.54 14.44
N LEU A 220 -10.19 3.41 13.16
CA LEU A 220 -8.85 3.05 12.70
C LEU A 220 -7.92 4.25 12.56
N MET A 221 -8.45 5.40 12.09
CA MET A 221 -7.66 6.59 11.73
C MET A 221 -8.42 7.90 12.03
N PRO A 222 -8.91 8.13 13.26
CA PRO A 222 -9.74 9.29 13.59
C PRO A 222 -9.06 10.64 13.30
N GLU A 223 -7.72 10.65 13.29
CA GLU A 223 -6.95 11.88 13.07
C GLU A 223 -7.08 12.41 11.65
N ILE A 224 -7.38 11.57 10.64
CA ILE A 224 -7.48 12.01 9.24
C ILE A 224 -8.90 12.44 8.82
N VAL A 225 -9.93 12.10 9.58
CA VAL A 225 -11.34 12.37 9.25
C VAL A 225 -11.56 13.84 8.89
N LYS A 226 -11.03 14.77 9.69
CA LYS A 226 -11.19 16.21 9.45
C LYS A 226 -10.49 16.72 8.19
N GLY A 227 -9.43 16.04 7.77
CA GLY A 227 -8.66 16.39 6.59
C GLY A 227 -9.18 15.78 5.30
N LEU A 228 -10.06 14.78 5.39
CA LEU A 228 -10.50 13.99 4.26
C LEU A 228 -11.04 14.81 3.07
N PRO A 229 -11.91 15.81 3.26
CA PRO A 229 -12.41 16.62 2.15
C PRO A 229 -11.32 17.40 1.39
N ALA A 230 -10.23 17.77 2.08
CA ALA A 230 -9.15 18.55 1.48
C ALA A 230 -8.14 17.68 0.70
N VAL A 231 -8.12 16.37 0.92
CA VAL A 231 -7.16 15.46 0.29
C VAL A 231 -7.74 14.65 -0.87
N GLN A 232 -9.04 14.73 -1.13
CA GLN A 232 -9.71 13.98 -2.18
C GLN A 232 -9.11 14.28 -3.56
N SER A 233 -9.20 15.51 -4.04
CA SER A 233 -8.66 15.89 -5.35
C SER A 233 -7.14 15.68 -5.47
N PRO A 234 -6.30 16.05 -4.47
CA PRO A 234 -4.89 15.68 -4.45
C PRO A 234 -4.60 14.17 -4.57
N LEU A 235 -5.45 13.31 -4.01
CA LEU A 235 -5.29 11.85 -4.13
C LEU A 235 -5.69 11.37 -5.52
N GLU A 236 -6.79 11.85 -6.09
CA GLU A 236 -7.22 11.55 -7.46
C GLU A 236 -6.11 11.92 -8.47
N ASP A 237 -5.51 13.10 -8.33
CA ASP A 237 -4.38 13.53 -9.16
C ASP A 237 -3.15 12.62 -8.97
N ALA A 238 -2.85 12.25 -7.74
CA ALA A 238 -1.73 11.36 -7.42
C ALA A 238 -1.96 9.94 -7.99
N ASP A 239 -3.18 9.42 -7.94
CA ASP A 239 -3.57 8.14 -8.53
C ASP A 239 -3.41 8.17 -10.05
N GLY A 240 -3.88 9.24 -10.71
CA GLY A 240 -3.74 9.45 -12.15
C GLY A 240 -2.27 9.49 -12.63
N HIS A 241 -1.34 9.80 -11.74
CA HIS A 241 0.11 9.81 -12.01
C HIS A 241 0.86 8.62 -11.42
N PHE A 242 0.17 7.57 -10.98
CA PHE A 242 0.76 6.36 -10.38
C PHE A 242 1.73 6.67 -9.23
N ALA A 243 1.35 7.60 -8.37
CA ALA A 243 2.19 8.01 -7.25
C ALA A 243 2.43 6.86 -6.27
N SER A 244 3.62 6.85 -5.64
CA SER A 244 3.98 5.84 -4.66
C SER A 244 3.10 5.89 -3.41
N VAL A 245 3.05 4.78 -2.67
CA VAL A 245 2.38 4.69 -1.36
C VAL A 245 2.81 5.81 -0.43
N ALA A 246 4.11 6.12 -0.40
CA ALA A 246 4.65 7.17 0.46
C ALA A 246 4.09 8.57 0.11
N ILE A 247 3.95 8.89 -1.19
CA ILE A 247 3.35 10.15 -1.66
C ILE A 247 1.88 10.23 -1.22
N LYS A 248 1.08 9.19 -1.49
CA LYS A 248 -0.33 9.15 -1.10
C LYS A 248 -0.51 9.29 0.42
N CYS A 249 0.29 8.58 1.21
CA CYS A 249 0.31 8.70 2.68
C CYS A 249 0.63 10.12 3.15
N ALA A 250 1.59 10.80 2.51
CA ALA A 250 1.95 12.17 2.83
C ALA A 250 0.80 13.15 2.49
N ILE A 251 0.09 12.94 1.38
CA ILE A 251 -1.11 13.72 1.01
C ILE A 251 -2.21 13.52 2.06
N ILE A 252 -2.53 12.28 2.43
CA ILE A 252 -3.59 11.93 3.41
C ILE A 252 -3.38 12.67 4.74
N THR A 253 -2.15 12.82 5.18
CA THR A 253 -1.80 13.48 6.45
C THR A 253 -1.37 14.94 6.30
N SER A 254 -1.57 15.55 5.13
CA SER A 254 -1.10 16.89 4.82
C SER A 254 -1.65 18.00 5.75
N HIS A 255 -2.82 17.81 6.34
CA HIS A 255 -3.42 18.75 7.28
C HIS A 255 -2.77 18.74 8.67
N MET A 256 -1.93 17.74 8.98
CA MET A 256 -1.26 17.60 10.27
C MET A 256 0.06 18.39 10.32
N ASN A 257 0.51 18.69 11.56
CA ASN A 257 1.85 19.23 11.76
C ASN A 257 2.91 18.11 11.73
N GLN A 258 4.17 18.51 11.59
CA GLN A 258 5.31 17.61 11.42
C GLN A 258 5.43 16.51 12.49
N GLN A 259 5.22 16.86 13.77
CA GLN A 259 5.31 15.89 14.86
C GLN A 259 4.14 14.90 14.83
N ALA A 260 2.91 15.41 14.66
CA ALA A 260 1.70 14.60 14.61
C ALA A 260 1.75 13.58 13.47
N VAL A 261 2.22 13.98 12.28
CA VAL A 261 2.41 13.09 11.12
C VAL A 261 3.35 11.96 11.44
N GLY A 262 4.52 12.26 12.02
CA GLY A 262 5.51 11.24 12.36
C GLY A 262 4.96 10.22 13.37
N ASP A 263 4.28 10.70 14.40
CA ASP A 263 3.68 9.85 15.43
C ASP A 263 2.51 9.03 14.88
N PHE A 264 1.71 9.60 13.97
CA PHE A 264 0.59 8.94 13.31
C PHE A 264 1.04 7.69 12.55
N TRP A 265 2.01 7.84 11.63
CA TRP A 265 2.47 6.73 10.79
C TRP A 265 3.27 5.69 11.56
N ARG A 266 4.11 6.08 12.54
CA ARG A 266 4.85 5.13 13.39
C ARG A 266 3.92 4.24 14.21
N ARG A 267 2.84 4.80 14.78
CA ARG A 267 1.84 4.01 15.52
C ARG A 267 1.16 2.98 14.63
N ARG A 268 1.02 3.27 13.33
CA ARG A 268 0.41 2.38 12.33
C ARG A 268 1.39 1.43 11.66
N LYS A 269 2.64 1.41 12.17
CA LYS A 269 3.70 0.51 11.65
C LYS A 269 4.06 0.73 10.18
N ALA A 270 3.82 1.93 9.67
CA ALA A 270 4.25 2.29 8.33
C ALA A 270 5.78 2.24 8.19
N PRO A 271 6.33 1.89 7.02
CA PRO A 271 7.75 1.90 6.74
C PRO A 271 8.39 3.29 6.97
N ASN A 272 9.68 3.30 7.30
CA ASN A 272 10.42 4.54 7.54
C ASN A 272 10.39 5.51 6.35
N GLU A 273 10.31 5.01 5.14
CA GLU A 273 10.17 5.79 3.91
C GLU A 273 8.89 6.64 3.94
N VAL A 274 7.75 6.03 4.26
CA VAL A 274 6.46 6.73 4.41
C VAL A 274 6.53 7.79 5.49
N VAL A 275 7.06 7.43 6.67
CA VAL A 275 7.20 8.37 7.80
C VAL A 275 8.08 9.56 7.42
N SER A 276 9.22 9.31 6.79
CA SER A 276 10.19 10.34 6.42
C SER A 276 9.60 11.30 5.40
N LEU A 277 8.97 10.79 4.32
CA LEU A 277 8.38 11.64 3.28
C LEU A 277 7.23 12.49 3.84
N ALA A 278 6.35 11.89 4.63
CA ALA A 278 5.22 12.63 5.22
C ALA A 278 5.69 13.74 6.18
N VAL A 279 6.73 13.47 6.99
CA VAL A 279 7.32 14.46 7.92
C VAL A 279 8.00 15.61 7.16
N THR A 280 8.80 15.31 6.12
CA THR A 280 9.48 16.34 5.32
C THR A 280 8.47 17.16 4.51
N SER A 281 7.41 16.55 4.00
CA SER A 281 6.34 17.26 3.28
C SER A 281 5.58 18.21 4.19
N ALA A 282 5.24 17.79 5.42
CA ALA A 282 4.60 18.66 6.41
C ALA A 282 5.48 19.85 6.81
N MET A 283 6.80 19.64 6.96
CA MET A 283 7.77 20.70 7.20
C MET A 283 7.82 21.68 6.04
N LEU A 284 7.93 21.19 4.81
CA LEU A 284 8.05 22.05 3.62
C LEU A 284 6.77 22.84 3.37
N ARG A 285 5.60 22.19 3.51
CA ARG A 285 4.30 22.86 3.43
C ARG A 285 4.22 24.03 4.43
N PHE A 286 4.54 23.77 5.70
CA PHE A 286 4.55 24.83 6.72
C PHE A 286 5.51 25.97 6.35
N THR A 287 6.68 25.67 5.83
CA THR A 287 7.65 26.67 5.37
C THR A 287 7.07 27.54 4.26
N PHE A 288 6.40 26.93 3.25
CA PHE A 288 5.80 27.68 2.14
C PHE A 288 4.62 28.53 2.57
N GLU A 289 3.80 28.05 3.50
CA GLU A 289 2.62 28.78 3.98
C GLU A 289 2.95 29.97 4.90
N HIS A 290 4.04 29.89 5.68
CA HIS A 290 4.23 30.81 6.80
C HIS A 290 5.58 31.53 6.83
N CYS A 291 6.61 30.97 6.20
CA CYS A 291 7.98 31.42 6.40
C CYS A 291 8.75 31.65 5.09
N TRP A 292 8.10 31.50 3.93
CA TRP A 292 8.80 31.59 2.65
C TRP A 292 9.09 33.02 2.24
N GLU A 293 10.38 33.38 2.15
CA GLU A 293 10.87 34.69 1.68
C GLU A 293 11.53 34.59 0.29
N GLY A 294 11.89 33.38 -0.15
CA GLY A 294 12.53 33.13 -1.44
C GLY A 294 13.96 33.67 -1.56
N THR A 295 14.64 33.98 -0.45
CA THR A 295 16.05 34.38 -0.46
C THR A 295 16.97 33.21 -0.80
N ALA A 296 18.14 33.50 -1.38
CA ALA A 296 19.09 32.46 -1.75
C ALA A 296 19.57 31.63 -0.53
N GLU A 297 19.73 32.29 0.60
CA GLU A 297 20.09 31.68 1.87
C GLU A 297 18.98 30.74 2.36
N GLN A 298 17.73 31.15 2.27
CA GLN A 298 16.59 30.32 2.64
C GLN A 298 16.44 29.14 1.68
N ILE A 299 16.57 29.34 0.38
CA ILE A 299 16.54 28.26 -0.63
C ILE A 299 17.58 27.21 -0.30
N LEU A 300 18.86 27.61 -0.05
CA LEU A 300 19.91 26.67 0.31
C LEU A 300 19.61 25.94 1.62
N SER A 301 19.13 26.65 2.66
CA SER A 301 18.78 26.01 3.94
C SER A 301 17.65 25.00 3.79
N THR A 302 16.65 25.30 2.95
CA THR A 302 15.55 24.38 2.63
C THR A 302 16.05 23.15 1.88
N LEU A 303 16.91 23.32 0.86
CA LEU A 303 17.53 22.19 0.14
C LEU A 303 18.34 21.28 1.09
N LYS A 304 19.05 21.86 2.05
CA LYS A 304 19.79 21.09 3.07
C LYS A 304 18.84 20.34 4.01
N ALA A 305 17.76 20.97 4.44
CA ALA A 305 16.74 20.34 5.29
C ALA A 305 16.03 19.16 4.56
N LEU A 306 15.87 19.26 3.25
CA LEU A 306 15.35 18.19 2.41
C LEU A 306 16.42 17.11 2.06
N ALA A 307 17.64 17.23 2.58
CA ALA A 307 18.76 16.37 2.18
C ALA A 307 19.01 16.33 0.66
N ALA A 308 18.67 17.39 -0.07
CA ALA A 308 18.56 17.45 -1.53
C ALA A 308 19.87 17.12 -2.28
N PHE A 309 21.02 17.21 -1.63
CA PHE A 309 22.32 16.88 -2.20
C PHE A 309 22.72 15.40 -2.05
N ASN A 310 22.06 14.69 -1.12
CA ASN A 310 22.33 13.28 -0.82
C ASN A 310 21.15 12.36 -1.18
N ASN A 311 19.92 12.90 -1.22
CA ASN A 311 18.69 12.20 -1.52
C ASN A 311 17.81 13.02 -2.45
N VAL A 312 18.21 13.09 -3.72
CA VAL A 312 17.47 13.85 -4.75
C VAL A 312 16.06 13.30 -4.94
N GLY A 313 15.90 11.97 -4.93
CA GLY A 313 14.59 11.31 -5.07
C GLY A 313 13.61 11.75 -3.98
N GLY A 314 14.05 11.72 -2.71
CA GLY A 314 13.22 12.15 -1.58
C GLY A 314 12.84 13.64 -1.65
N MET A 315 13.76 14.50 -2.13
CA MET A 315 13.42 15.91 -2.40
C MET A 315 12.34 16.03 -3.48
N VAL A 316 12.50 15.35 -4.62
CA VAL A 316 11.54 15.38 -5.73
C VAL A 316 10.17 14.92 -5.27
N ASP A 317 10.09 13.82 -4.52
CA ASP A 317 8.81 13.31 -3.99
C ASP A 317 8.19 14.29 -2.99
N THR A 318 9.00 14.92 -2.12
CA THR A 318 8.51 15.97 -1.21
C THR A 318 7.91 17.17 -1.99
N LEU A 319 8.58 17.61 -3.05
CA LEU A 319 8.07 18.69 -3.91
C LEU A 319 6.77 18.29 -4.62
N ARG A 320 6.68 17.05 -5.12
CA ARG A 320 5.43 16.52 -5.71
C ARG A 320 4.28 16.51 -4.70
N VAL A 321 4.52 16.07 -3.48
CA VAL A 321 3.47 16.07 -2.43
C VAL A 321 2.93 17.47 -2.20
N VAL A 322 3.80 18.48 -1.99
CA VAL A 322 3.32 19.85 -1.70
C VAL A 322 2.61 20.47 -2.90
N THR A 323 2.99 20.13 -4.14
CA THR A 323 2.30 20.60 -5.34
C THR A 323 0.94 19.92 -5.56
N TYR A 324 0.78 18.63 -5.23
CA TYR A 324 -0.53 17.98 -5.21
C TYR A 324 -1.47 18.62 -4.18
N ILE A 325 -0.96 18.97 -2.99
CA ILE A 325 -1.76 19.57 -1.92
C ILE A 325 -2.19 21.00 -2.29
N ASN A 326 -1.31 21.76 -2.96
CA ASN A 326 -1.58 23.14 -3.35
C ASN A 326 -0.79 23.51 -4.61
N GLU A 327 -1.49 23.67 -5.73
CA GLU A 327 -0.91 24.03 -7.02
C GLU A 327 -0.15 25.37 -6.99
N ALA A 328 -0.53 26.30 -6.10
CA ALA A 328 0.17 27.56 -5.91
C ALA A 328 1.66 27.38 -5.51
N PHE A 329 2.04 26.23 -4.99
CA PHE A 329 3.43 25.91 -4.63
C PHE A 329 4.30 25.46 -5.81
N THR A 330 3.71 25.27 -7.01
CA THR A 330 4.43 24.78 -8.20
C THR A 330 5.60 25.68 -8.58
N GLU A 331 5.40 26.98 -8.54
CA GLU A 331 6.46 27.95 -8.86
C GLU A 331 7.61 27.86 -7.85
N THR A 332 7.31 27.79 -6.57
CA THR A 332 8.31 27.66 -5.49
C THR A 332 9.04 26.31 -5.56
N ALA A 333 8.34 25.24 -5.85
CA ALA A 333 8.92 23.91 -6.05
C ALA A 333 9.90 23.91 -7.26
N THR A 334 9.53 24.60 -8.34
CA THR A 334 10.39 24.77 -9.53
C THR A 334 11.66 25.53 -9.18
N VAL A 335 11.57 26.58 -8.38
CA VAL A 335 12.75 27.33 -7.90
C VAL A 335 13.68 26.45 -7.10
N LEU A 336 13.17 25.65 -6.16
CA LEU A 336 13.97 24.71 -5.36
C LEU A 336 14.63 23.64 -6.24
N SER A 337 13.89 23.06 -7.18
CA SER A 337 14.42 22.05 -8.08
C SER A 337 15.52 22.60 -8.96
N THR A 338 15.35 23.80 -9.53
CA THR A 338 16.37 24.46 -10.35
C THR A 338 17.59 24.84 -9.50
N ALA A 339 17.40 25.40 -8.31
CA ALA A 339 18.48 25.74 -7.41
C ALA A 339 19.31 24.51 -7.01
N GLN A 340 18.67 23.37 -6.75
CA GLN A 340 19.37 22.10 -6.52
C GLN A 340 20.20 21.70 -7.75
N HIS A 341 19.59 21.75 -8.94
CA HIS A 341 20.26 21.36 -10.17
C HIS A 341 21.53 22.17 -10.48
N ILE A 342 21.48 23.48 -10.33
CA ILE A 342 22.63 24.38 -10.61
C ILE A 342 23.71 24.30 -9.53
N THR A 343 23.37 23.83 -8.31
CA THR A 343 24.32 23.79 -7.18
C THR A 343 24.79 22.39 -6.79
N LYS A 344 24.24 21.32 -7.41
CA LYS A 344 24.53 19.93 -7.03
C LYS A 344 26.00 19.54 -7.15
N ASP A 345 26.68 20.08 -8.17
CA ASP A 345 28.08 19.75 -8.47
C ASP A 345 29.09 20.63 -7.71
N ILE A 346 28.62 21.64 -6.98
CA ILE A 346 29.47 22.50 -6.15
C ILE A 346 29.95 21.70 -4.93
N SER A 347 31.24 21.43 -4.90
CA SER A 347 31.93 20.59 -3.93
C SER A 347 33.28 21.18 -3.51
N PHE A 348 34.07 20.45 -2.73
CA PHE A 348 35.43 20.86 -2.35
C PHE A 348 36.29 21.25 -3.55
N GLY A 349 36.17 20.53 -4.71
CA GLY A 349 36.90 20.84 -5.93
C GLY A 349 36.52 22.16 -6.61
N SER A 350 35.39 22.77 -6.19
CA SER A 350 34.97 24.08 -6.68
C SER A 350 35.59 25.27 -5.92
N LEU A 351 36.31 25.00 -4.82
CA LEU A 351 37.03 26.01 -4.07
C LEU A 351 38.35 26.36 -4.77
N THR A 352 38.87 27.58 -4.51
CA THR A 352 40.19 27.99 -5.03
C THR A 352 41.31 27.15 -4.39
N GLU A 353 42.47 27.03 -5.07
CA GLU A 353 43.59 26.29 -4.55
C GLU A 353 44.02 26.76 -3.14
N ASP A 354 44.00 28.07 -2.90
CA ASP A 354 44.31 28.65 -1.59
C ASP A 354 43.28 28.21 -0.51
N GLN A 355 42.00 28.22 -0.84
CA GLN A 355 40.91 27.73 0.03
C GLN A 355 41.05 26.23 0.33
N GLN A 356 41.35 25.42 -0.67
CA GLN A 356 41.58 23.98 -0.49
C GLN A 356 42.78 23.68 0.43
N ALA A 357 43.81 24.53 0.39
CA ALA A 357 45.00 24.36 1.18
C ALA A 357 44.84 24.85 2.64
N THR A 358 43.99 25.87 2.88
CA THR A 358 43.91 26.56 4.16
C THR A 358 42.72 26.18 5.01
N LEU A 359 41.51 25.93 4.39
CA LEU A 359 40.27 25.66 5.10
C LEU A 359 40.23 24.23 5.66
N LYS A 360 39.61 24.06 6.83
CA LYS A 360 39.49 22.77 7.51
C LYS A 360 38.10 22.56 8.13
N GLY A 361 37.62 21.30 8.09
CA GLY A 361 36.41 20.90 8.78
C GLY A 361 35.19 21.74 8.39
N LYS A 362 34.62 22.47 9.36
CA LYS A 362 33.40 23.27 9.15
C LYS A 362 33.57 24.41 8.16
N GLU A 363 34.78 25.02 8.10
CA GLU A 363 35.08 26.15 7.20
C GLU A 363 34.93 25.73 5.71
N ILE A 364 35.26 24.49 5.37
CA ILE A 364 35.06 23.95 4.02
C ILE A 364 33.56 23.94 3.66
N GLY A 365 32.71 23.49 4.58
CA GLY A 365 31.26 23.47 4.39
C GLY A 365 30.69 24.88 4.20
N GLU A 366 31.14 25.85 5.00
CA GLU A 366 30.73 27.25 4.92
C GLU A 366 31.17 27.89 3.59
N ALA A 367 32.36 27.58 3.10
CA ALA A 367 32.86 28.07 1.81
C ALA A 367 32.06 27.47 0.62
N ILE A 368 31.74 26.19 0.68
CA ILE A 368 30.88 25.52 -0.33
C ILE A 368 29.48 26.15 -0.31
N ASP A 369 28.89 26.37 0.86
CA ASP A 369 27.58 27.00 1.02
C ASP A 369 27.58 28.44 0.46
N ALA A 370 28.66 29.20 0.66
CA ALA A 370 28.80 30.54 0.08
C ALA A 370 28.81 30.53 -1.44
N LEU A 371 29.47 29.56 -2.06
CA LEU A 371 29.43 29.37 -3.53
C LEU A 371 28.02 29.03 -4.00
N ARG A 372 27.33 28.11 -3.33
CA ARG A 372 25.95 27.75 -3.66
C ARG A 372 24.98 28.92 -3.54
N VAL A 373 25.08 29.69 -2.47
CA VAL A 373 24.28 30.94 -2.31
C VAL A 373 24.54 31.92 -3.44
N LYS A 374 25.80 32.08 -3.85
CA LYS A 374 26.14 32.96 -4.96
C LYS A 374 25.48 32.54 -6.27
N GLU A 375 25.54 31.27 -6.61
CA GLU A 375 24.88 30.74 -7.83
C GLU A 375 23.37 30.89 -7.78
N ILE A 376 22.75 30.63 -6.62
CA ILE A 376 21.31 30.82 -6.43
C ILE A 376 20.93 32.31 -6.60
N LYS A 377 21.70 33.24 -6.03
CA LYS A 377 21.46 34.69 -6.22
C LYS A 377 21.49 35.08 -7.70
N GLN A 378 22.48 34.62 -8.43
CA GLN A 378 22.61 34.89 -9.86
C GLN A 378 21.41 34.35 -10.65
N TYR A 379 20.95 33.15 -10.30
CA TYR A 379 19.75 32.56 -10.90
C TYR A 379 18.50 33.42 -10.61
N LEU A 380 18.27 33.85 -9.37
CA LEU A 380 17.13 34.67 -8.98
C LEU A 380 17.15 36.02 -9.70
N GLU A 381 18.29 36.70 -9.84
CA GLU A 381 18.46 37.94 -10.59
C GLU A 381 18.10 37.73 -12.07
N THR A 382 18.59 36.68 -12.72
CA THR A 382 18.27 36.39 -14.13
C THR A 382 16.78 36.11 -14.32
N ARG A 383 16.13 35.45 -13.38
CA ARG A 383 14.70 35.16 -13.41
C ARG A 383 13.85 36.42 -13.26
N SER A 384 14.20 37.33 -12.36
CA SER A 384 13.50 38.60 -12.19
C SER A 384 13.56 39.47 -13.46
N PHE A 385 14.66 39.42 -14.19
CA PHE A 385 14.83 40.11 -15.46
C PHE A 385 13.94 39.57 -16.59
N LEU A 386 13.74 38.24 -16.63
CA LEU A 386 12.87 37.58 -17.61
C LEU A 386 11.38 37.74 -17.30
N GLY A 387 11.00 37.82 -16.02
CA GLY A 387 9.61 38.02 -15.56
C GLY A 387 9.08 39.44 -15.78
N THR A 388 9.95 40.41 -15.98
CA THR A 388 9.58 41.82 -16.30
C THR A 388 9.40 42.07 -17.81
N THR A 389 9.58 41.05 -18.64
CA THR A 389 9.51 41.18 -20.13
C THR A 389 8.25 40.50 -20.73
N THR A 390 7.28 40.12 -19.92
CA THR A 390 5.97 39.63 -20.44
C THR A 390 4.99 40.78 -20.48
N PHE A 391 4.74 41.25 -21.70
CA PHE A 391 3.68 42.21 -22.09
C PHE A 391 2.28 41.65 -21.86
#